data_630f0419b62f9c7f0e64a7901fd07da9
#
_entry.id   630f0419b62f9c7f0e64a7901fd07da9
#
_cell.length_a   1.000
_cell.length_b   1.000
_cell.length_c   1.000
_cell.angle_alpha   90.00
_cell.angle_beta   90.00
_cell.angle_gamma   90.00
#
_symmetry.space_group_name_H-M   'P 1'
#
loop_
_entity.id
_entity.type
_entity.pdbx_description
1 polymer ?
#
loop_
_entity_poly.entity_id
_entity_poly.type
_entity_poly.pdbx_seq_one_letter_code
_entity_poly.pdbx_strand_id
1 'polypeptide(L)'
;MIHKYDFLIIGAGIAGMSYALKIAKAHKGRVCMICKTTLDEANTSFAQGGVASVTNLAVDDFDKHIKDTMIAGDYISDRKAVEQVVRNAPAQIQELVEWGTQFDRKEDGSFDLHREGGHSE
;
A
#
# COMPACT_ATOMS: atom_id res chain seq x y z
N MET A 1 7.26 25.92 24.93
CA MET A 1 8.42 25.13 24.43
C MET A 1 8.27 25.00 22.92
N ILE A 2 9.31 25.27 22.13
CA ILE A 2 9.28 25.17 20.66
C ILE A 2 10.09 23.93 20.28
N HIS A 3 9.47 23.02 19.54
CA HIS A 3 10.12 21.86 18.98
C HIS A 3 10.40 22.09 17.50
N LYS A 4 11.61 21.74 17.04
CA LYS A 4 12.03 21.89 15.64
C LYS A 4 12.23 20.52 15.01
N TYR A 5 11.62 20.31 13.86
CA TYR A 5 11.72 19.09 13.05
C TYR A 5 12.01 19.47 11.60
N ASP A 6 12.59 18.56 10.87
CA ASP A 6 12.92 18.76 9.46
C ASP A 6 11.73 18.35 8.57
N PHE A 7 10.92 17.39 9.04
CA PHE A 7 9.73 16.88 8.36
C PHE A 7 8.54 16.80 9.31
N LEU A 8 7.41 17.32 8.88
CA LEU A 8 6.14 17.21 9.58
C LEU A 8 5.19 16.37 8.74
N ILE A 9 4.68 15.28 9.31
CA ILE A 9 3.71 14.38 8.70
C ILE A 9 2.38 14.51 9.45
N ILE A 10 1.32 14.80 8.71
CA ILE A 10 -0.03 14.93 9.25
C ILE A 10 -0.85 13.72 8.86
N GLY A 11 -1.15 12.86 9.84
CA GLY A 11 -1.88 11.61 9.67
C GLY A 11 -0.99 10.37 9.78
N ALA A 12 -1.51 9.36 10.48
CA ALA A 12 -0.83 8.08 10.78
C ALA A 12 -1.34 6.91 9.91
N GLY A 13 -1.98 7.19 8.78
CA GLY A 13 -2.35 6.15 7.81
C GLY A 13 -1.13 5.63 7.05
N ILE A 14 -1.35 4.62 6.19
CA ILE A 14 -0.28 3.95 5.44
C ILE A 14 0.63 4.92 4.68
N ALA A 15 0.08 5.97 4.08
CA ALA A 15 0.88 6.97 3.34
C ALA A 15 1.84 7.74 4.25
N GLY A 16 1.34 8.22 5.40
CA GLY A 16 2.16 8.95 6.38
C GLY A 16 3.24 8.06 6.99
N MET A 17 2.88 6.84 7.39
CA MET A 17 3.81 5.85 7.94
C MET A 17 4.89 5.47 6.94
N SER A 18 4.52 5.16 5.70
CA SER A 18 5.46 4.82 4.63
C SER A 18 6.45 5.95 4.38
N TYR A 19 5.96 7.19 4.33
CA TYR A 19 6.82 8.35 4.16
C TYR A 19 7.80 8.52 5.33
N ALA A 20 7.31 8.36 6.58
CA ALA A 20 8.14 8.43 7.77
C ALA A 20 9.27 7.39 7.74
N LEU A 21 8.94 6.13 7.42
CA LEU A 21 9.91 5.04 7.33
C LEU A 21 10.95 5.28 6.24
N LYS A 22 10.54 5.78 5.08
CA LYS A 22 11.47 6.11 3.99
C LYS A 22 12.44 7.24 4.36
N ILE A 23 11.97 8.29 5.03
CA ILE A 23 12.84 9.36 5.52
C ILE A 23 13.80 8.84 6.59
N ALA A 24 13.31 8.04 7.54
CA ALA A 24 14.13 7.45 8.60
C ALA A 24 15.23 6.55 8.02
N LYS A 25 14.88 5.66 7.08
CA LYS A 25 15.83 4.81 6.35
C LYS A 25 16.88 5.61 5.60
N ALA A 26 16.49 6.75 5.03
CA ALA A 26 17.39 7.63 4.30
C ALA A 26 18.22 8.58 5.19
N HIS A 27 18.01 8.55 6.51
CA HIS A 27 18.68 9.45 7.48
C HIS A 27 18.62 10.94 7.10
N LYS A 28 17.47 11.41 6.58
CA LYS A 28 17.34 12.76 6.03
C LYS A 28 17.05 13.84 7.07
N GLY A 29 16.75 13.47 8.32
CA GLY A 29 16.48 14.43 9.38
C GLY A 29 15.48 13.93 10.42
N ARG A 30 15.05 14.83 11.29
CA ARG A 30 14.10 14.54 12.36
C ARG A 30 12.67 14.62 11.84
N VAL A 31 11.91 13.56 12.07
CA VAL A 31 10.52 13.45 11.66
C VAL A 31 9.62 13.68 12.86
N CYS A 32 8.59 14.49 12.67
CA CYS A 32 7.44 14.58 13.57
C CYS A 32 6.20 14.08 12.84
N MET A 33 5.49 13.15 13.45
CA MET A 33 4.19 12.72 12.99
C MET A 33 3.13 13.18 13.98
N ILE A 34 2.05 13.76 13.48
CA ILE A 34 0.90 14.17 14.28
C ILE A 34 -0.37 13.47 13.77
N CYS A 35 -1.21 13.04 14.69
CA CYS A 35 -2.49 12.40 14.43
C CYS A 35 -3.55 12.93 15.38
N LYS A 36 -4.82 12.64 15.09
CA LYS A 36 -5.94 13.11 15.93
C LYS A 36 -5.98 12.43 17.30
N THR A 37 -5.63 11.15 17.34
CA THR A 37 -5.72 10.26 18.49
C THR A 37 -4.40 9.55 18.72
N THR A 38 -4.32 8.27 18.46
CA THR A 38 -3.13 7.44 18.57
C THR A 38 -2.62 7.03 17.17
N LEU A 39 -1.38 6.57 17.07
CA LEU A 39 -0.78 6.20 15.78
C LEU A 39 -1.45 4.98 15.13
N ASP A 40 -2.04 4.12 15.93
CA ASP A 40 -2.72 2.90 15.53
C ASP A 40 -4.21 3.12 15.19
N GLU A 41 -4.75 4.30 15.47
CA GLU A 41 -6.14 4.64 15.14
C GLU A 41 -6.23 5.36 13.79
N ALA A 42 -6.16 4.60 12.71
CA ALA A 42 -6.26 5.08 11.35
C ALA A 42 -7.14 4.15 10.50
N ASN A 43 -7.70 4.66 9.40
CA ASN A 43 -8.48 3.84 8.47
C ASN A 43 -7.71 2.59 7.99
N THR A 44 -6.41 2.70 7.87
CA THR A 44 -5.53 1.57 7.52
C THR A 44 -5.58 0.46 8.56
N SER A 45 -5.66 0.79 9.86
CA SER A 45 -5.75 -0.20 10.95
C SER A 45 -7.10 -0.91 10.97
N PHE A 46 -8.14 -0.27 10.44
CA PHE A 46 -9.49 -0.82 10.37
C PHE A 46 -9.81 -1.41 9.00
N ALA A 47 -8.87 -1.36 8.05
CA ALA A 47 -9.05 -1.96 6.74
C ALA A 47 -9.19 -3.49 6.88
N GLN A 48 -10.18 -4.04 6.19
CA GLN A 48 -10.45 -5.47 6.10
C GLN A 48 -10.35 -5.90 4.64
N GLY A 49 -9.95 -7.15 4.42
CA GLY A 49 -9.80 -7.73 3.10
C GLY A 49 -8.35 -7.80 2.63
N GLY A 50 -8.18 -8.21 1.40
CA GLY A 50 -6.87 -8.41 0.79
C GLY A 50 -6.32 -7.17 0.09
N VAL A 51 -5.17 -7.35 -0.53
CA VAL A 51 -4.53 -6.37 -1.40
C VAL A 51 -4.42 -6.97 -2.79
N ALA A 52 -5.09 -6.36 -3.78
CA ALA A 52 -5.01 -6.80 -5.16
C ALA A 52 -3.67 -6.37 -5.79
N SER A 53 -2.96 -7.31 -6.38
CA SER A 53 -1.71 -7.06 -7.09
C SER A 53 -1.38 -8.20 -8.03
N VAL A 54 -0.81 -7.86 -9.18
CA VAL A 54 -0.25 -8.86 -10.12
C VAL A 54 1.02 -9.43 -9.51
N THR A 55 0.93 -10.62 -8.93
CA THR A 55 2.06 -11.32 -8.31
C THR A 55 2.67 -12.41 -9.19
N ASN A 56 1.91 -12.90 -10.18
CA ASN A 56 2.33 -13.97 -11.09
C ASN A 56 1.96 -13.65 -12.54
N LEU A 57 2.93 -13.20 -13.33
CA LEU A 57 2.76 -12.85 -14.74
C LEU A 57 2.47 -14.04 -15.67
N ALA A 58 2.49 -15.28 -15.17
CA ALA A 58 2.11 -16.45 -15.98
C ALA A 58 0.60 -16.64 -16.08
N VAL A 59 -0.16 -16.11 -15.12
CA VAL A 59 -1.62 -16.27 -15.04
C VAL A 59 -2.38 -14.96 -15.04
N ASP A 60 -1.69 -13.85 -14.74
CA ASP A 60 -2.29 -12.51 -14.64
C ASP A 60 -1.38 -11.48 -15.34
N ASP A 61 -1.94 -10.34 -15.72
CA ASP A 61 -1.20 -9.25 -16.33
C ASP A 61 -1.67 -7.87 -15.85
N PHE A 62 -0.78 -6.89 -15.98
CA PHE A 62 -1.08 -5.53 -15.55
C PHE A 62 -2.24 -4.89 -16.32
N ASP A 63 -2.37 -5.17 -17.61
CA ASP A 63 -3.38 -4.53 -18.45
C ASP A 63 -4.77 -5.08 -18.13
N LYS A 64 -4.85 -6.37 -17.76
CA LYS A 64 -6.06 -6.99 -17.24
C LYS A 64 -6.48 -6.35 -15.91
N HIS A 65 -5.58 -6.26 -14.95
CA HIS A 65 -5.84 -5.62 -13.66
C HIS A 65 -6.24 -4.13 -13.82
N ILE A 66 -5.55 -3.37 -14.70
CA ILE A 66 -5.92 -1.98 -15.00
C ILE A 66 -7.34 -1.91 -15.57
N LYS A 67 -7.68 -2.78 -16.51
CA LYS A 67 -9.02 -2.85 -17.11
C LYS A 67 -10.08 -3.14 -16.06
N ASP A 68 -9.87 -4.15 -15.21
CA ASP A 68 -10.80 -4.52 -14.15
C ASP A 68 -11.01 -3.38 -13.16
N THR A 69 -9.93 -2.70 -12.77
CA THR A 69 -10.00 -1.51 -11.90
C THR A 69 -10.78 -0.37 -12.55
N MET A 70 -10.60 -0.13 -13.83
CA MET A 70 -11.36 0.89 -14.56
C MET A 70 -12.85 0.54 -14.65
N ILE A 71 -13.18 -0.73 -14.88
CA ILE A 71 -14.57 -1.21 -14.92
C ILE A 71 -15.21 -1.09 -13.54
N ALA A 72 -14.54 -1.57 -12.49
CA ALA A 72 -15.05 -1.50 -11.12
C ALA A 72 -15.28 -0.05 -10.64
N GLY A 73 -14.47 0.87 -11.13
CA GLY A 73 -14.61 2.30 -10.88
C GLY A 73 -15.54 3.03 -11.84
N ASP A 74 -16.34 2.33 -12.65
CA ASP A 74 -17.25 2.90 -13.65
C ASP A 74 -16.58 3.94 -14.56
N TYR A 75 -15.30 3.73 -14.88
CA TYR A 75 -14.45 4.62 -15.69
C TYR A 75 -14.32 6.07 -15.18
N ILE A 76 -14.65 6.33 -13.92
CA ILE A 76 -14.46 7.66 -13.29
C ILE A 76 -13.00 7.88 -12.91
N SER A 77 -12.25 6.79 -12.67
CA SER A 77 -10.85 6.86 -12.25
C SER A 77 -9.94 7.45 -13.34
N ASP A 78 -8.94 8.22 -12.91
CA ASP A 78 -7.85 8.62 -13.82
C ASP A 78 -7.02 7.39 -14.22
N ARG A 79 -7.04 7.07 -15.52
CA ARG A 79 -6.36 5.88 -16.05
C ARG A 79 -4.86 5.90 -15.77
N LYS A 80 -4.20 7.07 -15.83
CA LYS A 80 -2.75 7.16 -15.57
C LYS A 80 -2.43 6.87 -14.11
N ALA A 81 -3.29 7.34 -13.20
CA ALA A 81 -3.16 7.02 -11.77
C ALA A 81 -3.35 5.52 -11.52
N VAL A 82 -4.37 4.89 -12.14
CA VAL A 82 -4.59 3.45 -12.06
C VAL A 82 -3.38 2.68 -12.59
N GLU A 83 -2.86 3.02 -13.77
CA GLU A 83 -1.67 2.38 -14.35
C GLU A 83 -0.46 2.49 -13.42
N GLN A 84 -0.23 3.67 -12.86
CA GLN A 84 0.87 3.88 -11.92
C GLN A 84 0.73 3.03 -10.67
N VAL A 85 -0.46 2.96 -10.07
CA VAL A 85 -0.72 2.15 -8.86
C VAL A 85 -0.53 0.68 -9.16
N VAL A 86 -1.20 0.16 -10.19
CA VAL A 86 -1.18 -1.26 -10.53
C VAL A 86 0.23 -1.75 -10.87
N ARG A 87 0.98 -1.01 -11.70
CA ARG A 87 2.33 -1.42 -12.10
C ARG A 87 3.36 -1.35 -10.96
N ASN A 88 3.15 -0.49 -9.97
CA ASN A 88 4.04 -0.38 -8.82
C ASN A 88 3.63 -1.28 -7.64
N ALA A 89 2.42 -1.83 -7.62
CA ALA A 89 1.89 -2.61 -6.50
C ALA A 89 2.80 -3.77 -6.07
N PRO A 90 3.37 -4.61 -6.96
CA PRO A 90 4.23 -5.72 -6.55
C PRO A 90 5.44 -5.25 -5.73
N ALA A 91 6.11 -4.19 -6.17
CA ALA A 91 7.25 -3.64 -5.46
C ALA A 91 6.86 -3.03 -4.10
N GLN A 92 5.68 -2.40 -4.02
CA GLN A 92 5.19 -1.83 -2.76
C GLN A 92 4.78 -2.92 -1.77
N ILE A 93 4.20 -4.04 -2.22
CA ILE A 93 3.90 -5.19 -1.37
C ILE A 93 5.20 -5.79 -0.80
N GLN A 94 6.22 -5.94 -1.64
CA GLN A 94 7.53 -6.41 -1.17
C GLN A 94 8.13 -5.47 -0.12
N GLU A 95 8.02 -4.16 -0.31
CA GLU A 95 8.49 -3.17 0.67
C GLU A 95 7.72 -3.28 2.00
N LEU A 96 6.40 -3.51 1.97
CA LEU A 96 5.60 -3.76 3.17
C LEU A 96 6.07 -5.02 3.92
N VAL A 97 6.39 -6.10 3.20
CA VAL A 97 6.95 -7.32 3.80
C VAL A 97 8.29 -7.03 4.46
N GLU A 98 9.17 -6.26 3.82
CA GLU A 98 10.45 -5.84 4.40
C GLU A 98 10.27 -5.00 5.67
N TRP A 99 9.19 -4.25 5.79
CA TRP A 99 8.83 -3.49 7.00
C TRP A 99 8.14 -4.34 8.07
N GLY A 100 7.90 -5.62 7.81
CA GLY A 100 7.39 -6.59 8.77
C GLY A 100 5.90 -6.89 8.66
N THR A 101 5.22 -6.46 7.59
CA THR A 101 3.83 -6.84 7.34
C THR A 101 3.74 -8.35 7.12
N GLN A 102 2.88 -9.01 7.88
CA GLN A 102 2.65 -10.45 7.79
C GLN A 102 1.39 -10.71 6.95
N PHE A 103 1.60 -11.09 5.70
CA PHE A 103 0.53 -11.61 4.84
C PHE A 103 0.37 -13.10 5.06
N ASP A 104 -0.83 -13.62 4.86
CA ASP A 104 -1.12 -15.04 4.95
C ASP A 104 -0.27 -15.82 3.93
N ARG A 105 0.22 -17.00 4.37
CA ARG A 105 1.11 -17.85 3.58
C ARG A 105 0.64 -19.28 3.60
N LYS A 106 0.86 -19.96 2.49
CA LYS A 106 0.69 -21.41 2.36
C LYS A 106 1.79 -22.15 3.11
N GLU A 107 1.62 -23.48 3.25
CA GLU A 107 2.61 -24.35 3.89
C GLU A 107 3.99 -24.31 3.22
N ASP A 108 4.04 -24.05 1.91
CA ASP A 108 5.28 -23.90 1.13
C ASP A 108 5.97 -22.53 1.29
N GLY A 109 5.37 -21.61 2.07
CA GLY A 109 5.87 -20.26 2.32
C GLY A 109 5.49 -19.23 1.25
N SER A 110 4.83 -19.60 0.17
CA SER A 110 4.28 -18.66 -0.81
C SER A 110 3.09 -17.88 -0.22
N PHE A 111 2.77 -16.71 -0.81
CA PHE A 111 1.57 -15.98 -0.39
C PHE A 111 0.32 -16.81 -0.62
N ASP A 112 -0.60 -16.77 0.34
CA ASP A 112 -1.93 -17.33 0.16
C ASP A 112 -2.79 -16.33 -0.58
N LEU A 113 -2.97 -16.59 -1.88
CA LEU A 113 -3.66 -15.68 -2.78
C LEU A 113 -5.13 -16.10 -2.90
N HIS A 114 -6.00 -15.14 -2.73
CA HIS A 114 -7.44 -15.29 -2.95
C HIS A 114 -7.89 -14.27 -3.99
N ARG A 115 -8.97 -14.61 -4.69
CA ARG A 115 -9.56 -13.70 -5.65
C ARG A 115 -10.30 -12.58 -4.93
N GLU A 116 -9.92 -11.35 -5.20
CA GLU A 116 -10.58 -10.17 -4.64
C GLU A 116 -11.74 -9.69 -5.54
N GLY A 117 -12.76 -9.09 -4.91
CA GLY A 117 -13.90 -8.56 -5.63
C GLY A 117 -13.51 -7.47 -6.65
N GLY A 118 -14.10 -7.56 -7.85
CA GLY A 118 -13.82 -6.61 -8.93
C GLY A 118 -12.62 -6.97 -9.82
N HIS A 119 -11.90 -8.05 -9.51
CA HIS A 119 -10.80 -8.57 -10.33
C HIS A 119 -11.13 -9.94 -10.90
N SER A 120 -10.64 -10.19 -12.11
CA SER A 120 -10.94 -11.43 -12.85
C SER A 120 -9.98 -12.58 -12.50
N GLU A 121 -8.85 -12.30 -11.87
CA GLU A 121 -7.87 -13.28 -11.40
C GLU A 121 -7.55 -13.09 -9.91
#